data_52920db2fa88ce46bb0f7866690b5af5
#
_entry.id   52920db2fa88ce46bb0f7866690b5af5
#
_cell.length_a   1.000
_cell.length_b   1.000
_cell.length_c   1.000
_cell.angle_alpha   90.00
_cell.angle_beta   90.00
_cell.angle_gamma   90.00
#
_symmetry.space_group_name_H-M   'P 1'
#
loop_
_entity.id
_entity.type
_entity.pdbx_description
1 polymer ?
#
loop_
_entity_poly.entity_id
_entity_poly.type
_entity_poly.pdbx_seq_one_letter_code
_entity_poly.pdbx_strand_id
1 'polypeptide(L)'
;MCIRDSKYIGNRRLMEIAVATLVTDRALLLYGLPGTAKSWVSEHIAAAISGDSTLIVQGTAGTGEEAIRYGWNYARLLAEGPSVGALVQTPVMKAMQEGKIGRIEELTRIGSDVQDTLITILSEKTLPIPELNTEVQAIRGFNIIATANNRDKGVNDLSSALKRRFNTVILPLPDSIDEEIDIVRRRVESFEKVMQLPAEKPALEEIRRVVTIFRELRQGATADGKTKLKTPSGTLSTAEAISVVNNGLAMACLLYTSDA
;
A
#
# COMPACT_ATOMS: atom_id res chain seq x y z
N MET A 1 15.49 -9.67 -9.82
CA MET A 1 14.11 -9.56 -10.33
C MET A 1 14.10 -8.46 -11.39
N CYS A 2 13.83 -8.78 -12.64
CA CYS A 2 13.92 -7.80 -13.72
C CYS A 2 12.60 -7.00 -13.75
N ILE A 3 12.67 -5.67 -13.77
CA ILE A 3 11.51 -4.77 -13.92
C ILE A 3 10.69 -5.11 -15.20
N ARG A 4 11.27 -5.89 -16.13
CA ARG A 4 10.61 -6.38 -17.35
C ARG A 4 9.42 -7.32 -17.09
N ASP A 5 9.40 -8.01 -15.96
CA ASP A 5 8.31 -8.93 -15.57
C ASP A 5 7.30 -8.26 -14.62
N SER A 6 7.24 -6.93 -14.61
CA SER A 6 6.36 -6.19 -13.71
C SER A 6 4.91 -6.58 -14.00
N LYS A 7 4.28 -7.17 -13.00
CA LYS A 7 2.84 -7.47 -13.00
C LYS A 7 1.97 -6.20 -12.96
N TYR A 8 2.61 -5.03 -12.94
CA TYR A 8 1.93 -3.73 -12.94
C TYR A 8 1.46 -3.42 -14.36
N ILE A 9 0.17 -3.17 -14.49
CA ILE A 9 -0.47 -2.69 -15.70
C ILE A 9 -0.71 -1.20 -15.51
N GLY A 10 -0.28 -0.38 -16.45
CA GLY A 10 -0.35 1.07 -16.40
C GLY A 10 0.97 1.72 -16.81
N ASN A 11 1.11 2.99 -16.50
CA ASN A 11 2.26 3.78 -16.96
C ASN A 11 3.57 3.31 -16.30
N ARG A 12 4.39 2.58 -17.08
CA ARG A 12 5.70 2.07 -16.66
C ARG A 12 6.64 3.19 -16.15
N ARG A 13 6.53 4.40 -16.71
CA ARG A 13 7.36 5.53 -16.31
C ARG A 13 7.19 5.89 -14.84
N LEU A 14 5.97 5.71 -14.28
CA LEU A 14 5.73 5.95 -12.85
C LEU A 14 6.52 4.96 -11.97
N MET A 15 6.64 3.71 -12.40
CA MET A 15 7.43 2.71 -11.68
C MET A 15 8.93 3.01 -11.76
N GLU A 16 9.41 3.45 -12.92
CA GLU A 16 10.80 3.87 -13.10
C GLU A 16 11.13 5.06 -12.19
N ILE A 17 10.25 6.06 -12.09
CA ILE A 17 10.40 7.22 -11.20
C ILE A 17 10.37 6.77 -9.74
N ALA A 18 9.44 5.87 -9.36
CA ALA A 18 9.36 5.35 -7.99
C ALA A 18 10.65 4.64 -7.56
N VAL A 19 11.17 3.77 -8.42
CA VAL A 19 12.44 3.07 -8.15
C VAL A 19 13.62 4.04 -8.13
N ALA A 20 13.70 4.97 -9.07
CA ALA A 20 14.74 5.99 -9.11
C ALA A 20 14.74 6.86 -7.84
N THR A 21 13.56 7.18 -7.30
CA THR A 21 13.43 7.92 -6.04
C THR A 21 14.13 7.18 -4.89
N LEU A 22 13.93 5.88 -4.77
CA LEU A 22 14.47 5.08 -3.66
C LEU A 22 16.00 4.89 -3.73
N VAL A 23 16.61 5.18 -4.88
CA VAL A 23 18.09 5.23 -5.03
C VAL A 23 18.66 6.54 -4.49
N THR A 24 17.82 7.54 -4.30
CA THR A 24 18.19 8.82 -3.68
C THR A 24 17.98 8.78 -2.16
N ASP A 25 18.32 9.86 -1.47
CA ASP A 25 18.07 10.00 -0.03
C ASP A 25 16.61 10.27 0.32
N ARG A 26 15.76 10.47 -0.68
CA ARG A 26 14.35 10.80 -0.47
C ARG A 26 13.48 9.55 -0.34
N ALA A 27 12.55 9.60 0.60
CA ALA A 27 11.52 8.59 0.72
C ALA A 27 10.49 8.69 -0.42
N LEU A 28 9.81 7.60 -0.72
CA LEU A 28 8.78 7.53 -1.75
C LEU A 28 7.39 7.64 -1.10
N LEU A 29 6.57 8.57 -1.58
CA LEU A 29 5.15 8.65 -1.26
C LEU A 29 4.31 8.25 -2.48
N LEU A 30 3.61 7.12 -2.37
CA LEU A 30 2.61 6.69 -3.35
C LEU A 30 1.27 7.32 -2.99
N TYR A 31 0.79 8.20 -3.83
CA TYR A 31 -0.42 8.99 -3.60
C TYR A 31 -1.49 8.68 -4.65
N GLY A 32 -2.77 8.69 -4.29
CA GLY A 32 -3.85 8.46 -5.24
C GLY A 32 -5.15 8.04 -4.58
N LEU A 33 -6.16 7.82 -5.41
CA LEU A 33 -7.48 7.37 -4.97
C LEU A 33 -7.40 5.98 -4.30
N PRO A 34 -8.35 5.63 -3.43
CA PRO A 34 -8.50 4.25 -2.96
C PRO A 34 -8.59 3.27 -4.15
N GLY A 35 -7.97 2.09 -3.99
CA GLY A 35 -8.00 1.05 -5.02
C GLY A 35 -7.08 1.24 -6.24
N THR A 36 -6.17 2.24 -6.25
CA THR A 36 -5.16 2.42 -7.30
C THR A 36 -3.89 1.57 -7.09
N ALA A 37 -3.99 0.48 -6.34
CA ALA A 37 -2.93 -0.50 -6.09
C ALA A 37 -1.67 0.05 -5.37
N LYS A 38 -1.77 1.16 -4.61
CA LYS A 38 -0.63 1.75 -3.87
C LYS A 38 0.09 0.75 -2.97
N SER A 39 -0.66 0.04 -2.11
CA SER A 39 -0.11 -0.94 -1.18
C SER A 39 0.52 -2.13 -1.91
N TRP A 40 -0.08 -2.57 -3.01
CA TRP A 40 0.48 -3.62 -3.85
C TRP A 40 1.80 -3.18 -4.51
N VAL A 41 1.87 -1.94 -5.01
CA VAL A 41 3.09 -1.37 -5.60
C VAL A 41 4.17 -1.22 -4.53
N SER A 42 3.83 -0.70 -3.34
CA SER A 42 4.78 -0.54 -2.23
C SER A 42 5.37 -1.88 -1.81
N GLU A 43 4.55 -2.92 -1.70
CA GLU A 43 4.96 -4.28 -1.36
C GLU A 43 5.96 -4.86 -2.38
N HIS A 44 5.60 -4.77 -3.67
CA HIS A 44 6.43 -5.35 -4.72
C HIS A 44 7.75 -4.60 -4.92
N ILE A 45 7.75 -3.27 -4.78
CA ILE A 45 8.99 -2.48 -4.83
C ILE A 45 9.88 -2.80 -3.63
N ALA A 46 9.34 -2.86 -2.41
CA ALA A 46 10.09 -3.20 -1.22
C ALA A 46 10.70 -4.60 -1.33
N ALA A 47 9.91 -5.62 -1.73
CA ALA A 47 10.40 -6.98 -1.96
C ALA A 47 11.49 -7.04 -3.05
N ALA A 48 11.34 -6.28 -4.13
CA ALA A 48 12.29 -6.28 -5.23
C ALA A 48 13.64 -5.63 -4.87
N ILE A 49 13.64 -4.59 -4.02
CA ILE A 49 14.85 -3.83 -3.66
C ILE A 49 15.56 -4.48 -2.47
N SER A 50 14.82 -4.83 -1.41
CA SER A 50 15.42 -5.28 -0.14
C SER A 50 15.19 -6.77 0.17
N GLY A 51 14.53 -7.51 -0.74
CA GLY A 51 14.20 -8.92 -0.53
C GLY A 51 13.12 -9.18 0.53
N ASP A 52 12.54 -8.13 1.09
CA ASP A 52 11.58 -8.17 2.18
C ASP A 52 10.52 -7.09 2.00
N SER A 53 9.26 -7.42 2.24
CA SER A 53 8.14 -6.48 2.21
C SER A 53 7.31 -6.50 3.50
N THR A 54 7.79 -7.22 4.53
CA THR A 54 7.03 -7.45 5.77
C THR A 54 7.26 -6.37 6.82
N LEU A 55 8.26 -5.50 6.63
CA LEU A 55 8.55 -4.40 7.54
C LEU A 55 7.55 -3.25 7.33
N ILE A 56 6.34 -3.45 7.83
CA ILE A 56 5.18 -2.58 7.58
C ILE A 56 4.60 -2.01 8.87
N VAL A 57 4.26 -0.71 8.83
CA VAL A 57 3.40 -0.03 9.80
C VAL A 57 2.10 0.33 9.10
N GLN A 58 0.97 -0.14 9.62
CA GLN A 58 -0.36 0.24 9.14
C GLN A 58 -0.83 1.50 9.89
N GLY A 59 -0.98 2.60 9.18
CA GLY A 59 -1.46 3.86 9.73
C GLY A 59 -2.95 3.82 10.06
N THR A 60 -3.29 4.26 11.25
CA THR A 60 -4.65 4.45 11.75
C THR A 60 -4.70 5.72 12.60
N ALA A 61 -5.89 6.20 12.94
CA ALA A 61 -6.05 7.33 13.85
C ALA A 61 -5.51 7.06 15.27
N GLY A 62 -5.39 5.78 15.65
CA GLY A 62 -4.85 5.36 16.95
C GLY A 62 -3.38 4.94 16.91
N THR A 63 -2.70 5.12 15.77
CA THR A 63 -1.27 4.79 15.67
C THR A 63 -0.46 5.81 16.45
N GLY A 64 0.24 5.36 17.47
CA GLY A 64 1.10 6.18 18.30
C GLY A 64 2.56 6.19 17.83
N GLU A 65 3.38 6.99 18.51
CA GLU A 65 4.81 7.15 18.20
C GLU A 65 5.59 5.83 18.37
N GLU A 66 5.17 5.01 19.32
CA GLU A 66 5.76 3.69 19.60
C GLU A 66 5.62 2.69 18.45
N ALA A 67 4.68 2.90 17.53
CA ALA A 67 4.54 2.08 16.33
C ALA A 67 5.56 2.43 15.24
N ILE A 68 6.10 3.66 15.27
CA ILE A 68 7.08 4.16 14.30
C ILE A 68 8.50 4.08 14.86
N ARG A 69 8.73 4.60 16.07
CA ARG A 69 10.06 4.67 16.67
C ARG A 69 10.48 3.33 17.28
N TYR A 70 10.04 3.07 18.49
CA TYR A 70 10.27 1.85 19.28
C TYR A 70 9.24 1.78 20.40
N GLY A 71 9.00 0.59 20.90
CA GLY A 71 8.18 0.36 22.07
C GLY A 71 8.99 -0.19 23.23
N TRP A 72 8.31 -0.41 24.37
CA TRP A 72 8.89 -1.03 25.55
C TRP A 72 8.10 -2.27 25.95
N ASN A 73 8.80 -3.33 26.31
CA ASN A 73 8.23 -4.42 27.08
C ASN A 73 8.08 -3.95 28.52
N TYR A 74 6.89 -3.49 28.87
CA TYR A 74 6.63 -2.89 30.19
C TYR A 74 6.93 -3.81 31.37
N ALA A 75 6.74 -5.13 31.24
CA ALA A 75 7.08 -6.08 32.30
C ALA A 75 8.59 -6.09 32.59
N ARG A 76 9.41 -6.08 31.52
CA ARG A 76 10.87 -5.99 31.70
C ARG A 76 11.31 -4.60 32.11
N LEU A 77 10.71 -3.56 31.59
CA LEU A 77 11.02 -2.18 31.96
C LEU A 77 10.81 -1.93 33.46
N LEU A 78 9.74 -2.48 34.03
CA LEU A 78 9.46 -2.36 35.46
C LEU A 78 10.40 -3.22 36.34
N ALA A 79 10.81 -4.38 35.85
CA ALA A 79 11.68 -5.29 36.58
C ALA A 79 13.17 -4.91 36.52
N GLU A 80 13.65 -4.44 35.38
CA GLU A 80 15.07 -4.28 35.05
C GLU A 80 15.48 -2.83 34.75
N GLY A 81 14.50 -1.93 34.64
CA GLY A 81 14.71 -0.59 34.11
C GLY A 81 14.92 -0.55 32.58
N PRO A 82 15.20 0.66 32.03
CA PRO A 82 15.49 0.81 30.61
C PRO A 82 16.72 -0.01 30.21
N SER A 83 16.53 -0.96 29.32
CA SER A 83 17.58 -1.83 28.80
C SER A 83 17.31 -2.22 27.35
N VAL A 84 18.36 -2.61 26.62
CA VAL A 84 18.22 -3.14 25.25
C VAL A 84 17.30 -4.36 25.20
N GLY A 85 17.28 -5.18 26.28
CA GLY A 85 16.41 -6.34 26.39
C GLY A 85 14.93 -5.99 26.59
N ALA A 86 14.62 -4.81 27.14
CA ALA A 86 13.27 -4.30 27.32
C ALA A 86 12.76 -3.53 26.08
N LEU A 87 13.65 -3.16 25.15
CA LEU A 87 13.31 -2.44 23.93
C LEU A 87 12.57 -3.35 22.93
N VAL A 88 11.44 -2.89 22.41
CA VAL A 88 10.68 -3.55 21.36
C VAL A 88 10.89 -2.83 20.03
N GLN A 89 11.52 -3.50 19.10
CA GLN A 89 11.84 -2.95 17.80
C GLN A 89 10.60 -2.86 16.91
N THR A 90 10.37 -1.70 16.32
CA THR A 90 9.34 -1.49 15.30
C THR A 90 9.82 -1.97 13.93
N PRO A 91 8.91 -2.11 12.94
CA PRO A 91 9.28 -2.37 11.56
C PRO A 91 10.22 -1.31 10.98
N VAL A 92 10.04 -0.03 11.33
CA VAL A 92 10.92 1.06 10.88
C VAL A 92 12.31 0.92 11.48
N MET A 93 12.41 0.69 12.79
CA MET A 93 13.70 0.49 13.46
C MET A 93 14.46 -0.72 12.88
N LYS A 94 13.77 -1.83 12.63
CA LYS A 94 14.36 -3.00 11.97
C LYS A 94 14.84 -2.69 10.57
N ALA A 95 14.03 -1.94 9.76
CA ALA A 95 14.43 -1.52 8.44
C ALA A 95 15.72 -0.69 8.46
N MET A 96 15.87 0.22 9.43
CA MET A 96 17.07 1.02 9.64
C MET A 96 18.29 0.14 9.95
N GLN A 97 18.14 -0.82 10.87
CA GLN A 97 19.23 -1.69 11.30
C GLN A 97 19.65 -2.71 10.24
N GLU A 98 18.74 -3.11 9.36
CA GLU A 98 18.98 -4.12 8.32
C GLU A 98 19.28 -3.52 6.93
N GLY A 99 19.19 -2.18 6.79
CA GLY A 99 19.37 -1.51 5.50
C GLY A 99 18.28 -1.87 4.49
N LYS A 100 17.05 -2.06 4.96
CA LYS A 100 15.91 -2.46 4.16
C LYS A 100 14.91 -1.32 3.95
N ILE A 101 13.91 -1.59 3.09
CA ILE A 101 12.79 -0.67 2.88
C ILE A 101 11.72 -0.89 3.96
N GLY A 102 11.46 0.14 4.76
CA GLY A 102 10.30 0.20 5.64
C GLY A 102 9.07 0.69 4.88
N ARG A 103 7.90 0.14 5.19
CA ARG A 103 6.63 0.53 4.58
C ARG A 103 5.71 1.17 5.61
N ILE A 104 5.08 2.30 5.26
CA ILE A 104 4.07 2.96 6.09
C ILE A 104 2.81 3.11 5.23
N GLU A 105 1.83 2.28 5.48
CA GLU A 105 0.57 2.32 4.76
C GLU A 105 -0.39 3.33 5.41
N GLU A 106 -1.12 4.06 4.58
CA GLU A 106 -2.09 5.09 5.00
C GLU A 106 -1.49 6.16 5.95
N LEU A 107 -0.32 6.69 5.60
CA LEU A 107 0.42 7.67 6.40
C LEU A 107 -0.45 8.85 6.86
N THR A 108 -1.35 9.34 6.02
CA THR A 108 -2.25 10.46 6.32
C THR A 108 -3.32 10.14 7.36
N ARG A 109 -3.52 8.89 7.78
CA ARG A 109 -4.40 8.53 8.89
C ARG A 109 -3.72 8.65 10.26
N ILE A 110 -2.41 8.70 10.29
CA ILE A 110 -1.61 8.90 11.50
C ILE A 110 -1.73 10.37 11.93
N GLY A 111 -1.76 10.64 13.23
CA GLY A 111 -1.74 12.01 13.76
C GLY A 111 -0.51 12.80 13.30
N SER A 112 -0.63 14.10 13.08
CA SER A 112 0.43 14.94 12.54
C SER A 112 1.67 15.00 13.42
N ASP A 113 1.49 14.97 14.73
CA ASP A 113 2.56 14.89 15.73
C ASP A 113 3.39 13.61 15.60
N VAL A 114 2.71 12.48 15.42
CA VAL A 114 3.37 11.18 15.18
C VAL A 114 4.03 11.13 13.81
N GLN A 115 3.41 11.70 12.77
CA GLN A 115 4.02 11.80 11.44
C GLN A 115 5.36 12.57 11.49
N ASP A 116 5.46 13.60 12.30
CA ASP A 116 6.65 14.43 12.40
C ASP A 116 7.86 13.69 13.00
N THR A 117 7.64 12.59 13.71
CA THR A 117 8.75 11.70 14.17
C THR A 117 9.57 11.13 13.01
N LEU A 118 8.96 11.03 11.81
CA LEU A 118 9.65 10.61 10.60
C LEU A 118 10.65 11.64 10.06
N ILE A 119 10.53 12.91 10.47
CA ILE A 119 11.40 13.98 9.94
C ILE A 119 12.87 13.67 10.23
N THR A 120 13.19 13.33 11.47
CA THR A 120 14.57 12.98 11.89
C THR A 120 15.03 11.68 11.21
N ILE A 121 14.19 10.67 11.22
CA ILE A 121 14.50 9.37 10.60
C ILE A 121 14.84 9.52 9.10
N LEU A 122 14.10 10.37 8.39
CA LEU A 122 14.29 10.58 6.96
C LEU A 122 15.45 11.53 6.63
N SER A 123 15.70 12.56 7.47
CA SER A 123 16.73 13.57 7.22
C SER A 123 18.11 13.10 7.68
N GLU A 124 18.19 12.69 8.94
CA GLU A 124 19.45 12.39 9.59
C GLU A 124 19.78 10.89 9.54
N LYS A 125 18.81 10.08 9.11
CA LYS A 125 18.93 8.60 9.12
C LYS A 125 19.25 8.05 10.51
N THR A 126 18.79 8.74 11.56
CA THR A 126 18.99 8.40 12.97
C THR A 126 17.67 8.26 13.69
N LEU A 127 17.63 7.35 14.66
CA LEU A 127 16.53 7.17 15.60
C LEU A 127 17.08 7.22 17.03
N PRO A 128 16.94 8.38 17.72
CA PRO A 128 17.40 8.53 19.10
C PRO A 128 16.59 7.67 20.08
N ILE A 129 17.28 7.08 21.06
CA ILE A 129 16.71 6.32 22.19
C ILE A 129 17.25 6.98 23.48
N PRO A 130 16.66 8.10 23.93
CA PRO A 130 17.16 8.89 25.04
C PRO A 130 17.28 8.08 26.34
N GLU A 131 16.34 7.16 26.60
CA GLU A 131 16.29 6.34 27.81
C GLU A 131 17.50 5.39 27.94
N LEU A 132 18.16 5.10 26.81
CA LEU A 132 19.38 4.29 26.76
C LEU A 132 20.62 5.13 26.48
N ASN A 133 20.48 6.46 26.36
CA ASN A 133 21.54 7.38 25.96
C ASN A 133 22.28 6.88 24.69
N THR A 134 21.52 6.43 23.69
CA THR A 134 22.02 5.88 22.44
C THR A 134 21.13 6.26 21.27
N GLU A 135 21.53 5.90 20.05
CA GLU A 135 20.74 6.07 18.84
C GLU A 135 20.96 4.90 17.89
N VAL A 136 20.00 4.66 17.01
CA VAL A 136 20.13 3.73 15.89
C VAL A 136 20.47 4.53 14.64
N GLN A 137 21.60 4.26 14.04
CA GLN A 137 22.00 4.77 12.73
C GLN A 137 21.50 3.82 11.65
N ALA A 138 20.87 4.37 10.60
CA ALA A 138 20.41 3.56 9.49
C ALA A 138 21.59 3.03 8.66
N ILE A 139 21.56 1.74 8.37
CA ILE A 139 22.49 1.09 7.45
C ILE A 139 22.15 1.49 6.01
N ARG A 140 23.18 1.55 5.16
CA ARG A 140 23.02 1.84 3.73
C ARG A 140 22.01 0.89 3.09
N GLY A 141 21.08 1.43 2.35
CA GLY A 141 19.95 0.70 1.74
C GLY A 141 18.62 1.00 2.43
N PHE A 142 18.63 1.53 3.65
CA PHE A 142 17.41 1.97 4.32
C PHE A 142 16.73 3.10 3.57
N ASN A 143 15.44 2.93 3.33
CA ASN A 143 14.55 4.00 2.90
C ASN A 143 13.10 3.67 3.32
N ILE A 144 12.18 4.59 3.09
CA ILE A 144 10.75 4.42 3.40
C ILE A 144 9.91 4.57 2.15
N ILE A 145 8.93 3.67 1.99
CA ILE A 145 7.80 3.83 1.07
C ILE A 145 6.55 4.06 1.91
N ALA A 146 5.92 5.22 1.71
CA ALA A 146 4.64 5.53 2.33
C ALA A 146 3.51 5.53 1.30
N THR A 147 2.29 5.20 1.74
CA THR A 147 1.08 5.34 0.92
C THR A 147 0.12 6.34 1.57
N ALA A 148 -0.62 7.07 0.75
CA ALA A 148 -1.64 8.00 1.21
C ALA A 148 -2.80 8.10 0.22
N ASN A 149 -4.00 8.34 0.74
CA ASN A 149 -5.20 8.57 -0.04
C ASN A 149 -5.50 10.08 -0.15
N ASN A 150 -6.00 10.51 -1.29
CA ASN A 150 -6.27 11.93 -1.55
C ASN A 150 -7.69 12.40 -1.17
N ARG A 151 -8.60 11.51 -0.74
CA ARG A 151 -10.01 11.83 -0.50
C ARG A 151 -10.63 11.22 0.76
N ASP A 152 -9.83 10.64 1.65
CA ASP A 152 -10.40 10.07 2.87
C ASP A 152 -10.80 11.16 3.86
N LYS A 153 -12.01 11.05 4.43
CA LYS A 153 -12.44 11.89 5.55
C LYS A 153 -11.62 11.50 6.80
N GLY A 154 -11.13 12.48 7.53
CA GLY A 154 -10.32 12.25 8.74
C GLY A 154 -8.83 12.02 8.44
N VAL A 155 -8.34 12.50 7.32
CA VAL A 155 -6.92 12.52 6.95
C VAL A 155 -6.24 13.73 7.57
N ASN A 156 -5.05 13.51 8.11
CA ASN A 156 -4.17 14.57 8.54
C ASN A 156 -3.28 14.97 7.36
N ASP A 157 -3.22 16.28 7.07
CA ASP A 157 -2.29 16.78 6.07
C ASP A 157 -0.85 16.55 6.52
N LEU A 158 0.00 16.13 5.58
CA LEU A 158 1.43 16.06 5.84
C LEU A 158 1.97 17.47 6.05
N SER A 159 2.77 17.68 7.11
CA SER A 159 3.47 18.93 7.33
C SER A 159 4.37 19.27 6.13
N SER A 160 4.58 20.56 5.89
CA SER A 160 5.47 21.01 4.81
C SER A 160 6.91 20.49 5.00
N ALA A 161 7.32 20.31 6.24
CA ALA A 161 8.60 19.73 6.61
C ALA A 161 8.69 18.27 6.17
N LEU A 162 7.67 17.49 6.45
CA LEU A 162 7.62 16.08 6.06
C LEU A 162 7.46 15.90 4.55
N LYS A 163 6.60 16.70 3.90
CA LYS A 163 6.43 16.69 2.42
C LYS A 163 7.75 16.85 1.66
N ARG A 164 8.67 17.66 2.17
CA ARG A 164 9.99 17.88 1.55
C ARG A 164 10.91 16.67 1.60
N ARG A 165 10.64 15.67 2.43
CA ARG A 165 11.44 14.43 2.58
C ARG A 165 10.94 13.31 1.66
N PHE A 166 9.76 13.50 1.08
CA PHE A 166 9.19 12.56 0.12
C PHE A 166 9.28 13.10 -1.31
N ASN A 167 9.52 12.17 -2.25
CA ASN A 167 9.13 12.36 -3.63
C ASN A 167 7.79 11.66 -3.83
N THR A 168 6.82 12.40 -4.35
CA THR A 168 5.45 11.91 -4.52
C THR A 168 5.25 11.36 -5.93
N VAL A 169 4.78 10.12 -6.01
CA VAL A 169 4.32 9.50 -7.26
C VAL A 169 2.82 9.31 -7.16
N ILE A 170 2.09 9.94 -8.07
CA ILE A 170 0.63 9.83 -8.13
C ILE A 170 0.27 8.62 -9.00
N LEU A 171 -0.40 7.64 -8.41
CA LEU A 171 -0.93 6.48 -9.13
C LEU A 171 -2.35 6.78 -9.59
N PRO A 172 -2.58 6.90 -10.92
CA PRO A 172 -3.89 7.15 -11.49
C PRO A 172 -4.77 5.90 -11.44
N LEU A 173 -6.05 6.08 -11.70
CA LEU A 173 -6.93 4.99 -12.14
C LEU A 173 -6.50 4.55 -13.54
N PRO A 174 -6.87 3.32 -13.97
CA PRO A 174 -6.60 2.86 -15.33
C PRO A 174 -7.19 3.81 -16.37
N ASP A 175 -6.41 4.18 -17.38
CA ASP A 175 -6.80 5.16 -18.40
C ASP A 175 -7.90 4.60 -19.30
N SER A 176 -7.82 3.33 -19.67
CA SER A 176 -8.78 2.67 -20.56
C SER A 176 -9.58 1.56 -19.84
N ILE A 177 -10.73 1.21 -20.41
CA ILE A 177 -11.52 0.08 -19.97
C ILE A 177 -10.77 -1.23 -20.17
N ASP A 178 -10.02 -1.34 -21.24
CA ASP A 178 -9.29 -2.57 -21.60
C ASP A 178 -8.12 -2.80 -20.63
N GLU A 179 -7.42 -1.74 -20.18
CA GLU A 179 -6.44 -1.85 -19.10
C GLU A 179 -7.08 -2.34 -17.80
N GLU A 180 -8.23 -1.79 -17.42
CA GLU A 180 -8.93 -2.19 -16.20
C GLU A 180 -9.41 -3.64 -16.27
N ILE A 181 -9.92 -4.08 -17.43
CA ILE A 181 -10.28 -5.47 -17.70
C ILE A 181 -9.05 -6.39 -17.55
N ASP A 182 -7.90 -6.01 -18.13
CA ASP A 182 -6.68 -6.81 -18.05
C ASP A 182 -6.17 -6.93 -16.60
N ILE A 183 -6.27 -5.85 -15.81
CA ILE A 183 -5.96 -5.87 -14.37
C ILE A 183 -6.86 -6.87 -13.65
N VAL A 184 -8.19 -6.76 -13.82
CA VAL A 184 -9.15 -7.64 -13.16
C VAL A 184 -8.90 -9.08 -13.56
N ARG A 185 -8.77 -9.38 -14.88
CA ARG A 185 -8.50 -10.71 -15.39
C ARG A 185 -7.27 -11.35 -14.77
N ARG A 186 -6.12 -10.66 -14.78
CA ARG A 186 -4.86 -11.20 -14.22
C ARG A 186 -4.93 -11.45 -12.73
N ARG A 187 -5.66 -10.60 -11.99
CA ARG A 187 -5.83 -10.78 -10.55
C ARG A 187 -6.73 -11.95 -10.22
N VAL A 188 -7.80 -12.13 -10.97
CA VAL A 188 -8.70 -13.28 -10.85
C VAL A 188 -7.96 -14.57 -11.19
N GLU A 189 -7.23 -14.63 -12.31
CA GLU A 189 -6.40 -15.79 -12.69
C GLU A 189 -5.33 -16.13 -11.62
N SER A 190 -4.77 -15.12 -10.97
CA SER A 190 -3.82 -15.34 -9.87
C SER A 190 -4.50 -15.91 -8.63
N PHE A 191 -5.71 -15.46 -8.32
CA PHE A 191 -6.51 -15.95 -7.20
C PHE A 191 -6.95 -17.41 -7.42
N GLU A 192 -7.45 -17.75 -8.61
CA GLU A 192 -7.83 -19.12 -8.98
C GLU A 192 -6.67 -20.11 -8.76
N LYS A 193 -5.45 -19.74 -9.18
CA LYS A 193 -4.26 -20.58 -9.00
C LYS A 193 -3.91 -20.83 -7.54
N VAL A 194 -4.06 -19.81 -6.69
CA VAL A 194 -3.76 -19.90 -5.25
C VAL A 194 -4.81 -20.75 -4.54
N MET A 195 -6.08 -20.56 -4.88
CA MET A 195 -7.21 -21.23 -4.22
C MET A 195 -7.50 -22.61 -4.80
N GLN A 196 -6.84 -22.98 -5.90
CA GLN A 196 -7.06 -24.28 -6.61
C GLN A 196 -8.54 -24.52 -6.92
N LEU A 197 -9.26 -23.45 -7.28
CA LEU A 197 -10.68 -23.56 -7.61
C LEU A 197 -10.85 -24.41 -8.88
N PRO A 198 -11.76 -25.39 -8.89
CA PRO A 198 -12.12 -26.14 -10.09
C PRO A 198 -13.00 -25.25 -10.98
N ALA A 199 -12.45 -24.23 -11.60
CA ALA A 199 -13.28 -23.25 -12.26
C ALA A 199 -13.05 -23.21 -13.76
N GLU A 200 -14.14 -23.22 -14.49
CA GLU A 200 -14.16 -22.56 -15.78
C GLU A 200 -13.84 -21.08 -15.55
N LYS A 201 -12.84 -20.57 -16.28
CA LYS A 201 -12.44 -19.16 -16.20
C LYS A 201 -13.66 -18.29 -16.49
N PRO A 202 -13.87 -17.19 -15.72
CA PRO A 202 -14.95 -16.29 -16.02
C PRO A 202 -14.83 -15.80 -17.45
N ALA A 203 -15.93 -15.83 -18.18
CA ALA A 203 -15.94 -15.34 -19.54
C ALA A 203 -15.48 -13.87 -19.55
N LEU A 204 -14.62 -13.51 -20.49
CA LEU A 204 -14.10 -12.14 -20.62
C LEU A 204 -15.26 -11.12 -20.68
N GLU A 205 -16.38 -11.50 -21.24
CA GLU A 205 -17.61 -10.72 -21.30
C GLU A 205 -18.17 -10.37 -19.91
N GLU A 206 -18.11 -11.29 -18.95
CA GLU A 206 -18.60 -11.03 -17.58
C GLU A 206 -17.66 -10.06 -16.84
N ILE A 207 -16.35 -10.23 -17.02
CA ILE A 207 -15.38 -9.26 -16.48
C ILE A 207 -15.64 -7.88 -17.08
N ARG A 208 -15.86 -7.80 -18.40
CA ARG A 208 -16.17 -6.55 -19.11
C ARG A 208 -17.44 -5.90 -18.57
N ARG A 209 -18.50 -6.66 -18.33
CA ARG A 209 -19.76 -6.16 -17.75
C ARG A 209 -19.53 -5.54 -16.38
N VAL A 210 -18.85 -6.25 -15.47
CA VAL A 210 -18.54 -5.75 -14.13
C VAL A 210 -17.72 -4.47 -14.21
N VAL A 211 -16.64 -4.45 -14.98
CA VAL A 211 -15.77 -3.26 -15.14
C VAL A 211 -16.55 -2.08 -15.74
N THR A 212 -17.40 -2.31 -16.74
CA THR A 212 -18.22 -1.27 -17.35
C THR A 212 -19.15 -0.62 -16.32
N ILE A 213 -19.88 -1.45 -15.55
CA ILE A 213 -20.80 -0.96 -14.50
C ILE A 213 -20.03 -0.11 -13.49
N PHE A 214 -18.86 -0.56 -13.04
CA PHE A 214 -18.04 0.17 -12.07
C PHE A 214 -17.56 1.52 -12.63
N ARG A 215 -17.15 1.57 -13.91
CA ARG A 215 -16.73 2.81 -14.56
C ARG A 215 -17.89 3.78 -14.72
N GLU A 216 -19.03 3.34 -15.21
CA GLU A 216 -20.24 4.16 -15.38
C GLU A 216 -20.71 4.76 -14.07
N LEU A 217 -20.76 3.96 -13.00
CA LEU A 217 -21.11 4.43 -11.67
C LEU A 217 -20.11 5.45 -11.12
N ARG A 218 -18.80 5.26 -11.36
CA ARG A 218 -17.76 6.24 -10.99
C ARG A 218 -17.90 7.55 -11.75
N GLN A 219 -18.24 7.47 -13.04
CA GLN A 219 -18.41 8.63 -13.91
C GLN A 219 -19.75 9.35 -13.69
N GLY A 220 -20.71 8.67 -13.09
CA GLY A 220 -22.08 9.20 -12.89
C GLY A 220 -22.90 9.27 -14.17
N ALA A 221 -22.51 8.54 -15.21
CA ALA A 221 -23.21 8.46 -16.49
C ALA A 221 -22.92 7.13 -17.19
N THR A 222 -23.86 6.68 -18.03
CA THR A 222 -23.66 5.54 -18.92
C THR A 222 -22.60 5.84 -19.99
N ALA A 223 -21.97 4.81 -20.55
CA ALA A 223 -20.91 4.95 -21.56
C ALA A 223 -21.34 5.73 -22.81
N ASP A 224 -22.65 5.66 -23.15
CA ASP A 224 -23.23 6.43 -24.27
C ASP A 224 -23.60 7.88 -23.88
N GLY A 225 -23.40 8.26 -22.62
CA GLY A 225 -23.70 9.61 -22.08
C GLY A 225 -25.19 9.95 -21.96
N LYS A 226 -26.10 9.03 -22.29
CA LYS A 226 -27.53 9.33 -22.36
C LYS A 226 -28.22 9.33 -21.00
N THR A 227 -27.72 8.51 -20.08
CA THR A 227 -28.36 8.36 -18.77
C THR A 227 -27.40 8.82 -17.67
N LYS A 228 -27.85 9.75 -16.83
CA LYS A 228 -27.13 10.13 -15.61
C LYS A 228 -27.37 9.09 -14.52
N LEU A 229 -26.29 8.63 -13.90
CA LEU A 229 -26.34 7.68 -12.80
C LEU A 229 -26.01 8.38 -11.48
N LYS A 230 -26.63 7.93 -10.39
CA LYS A 230 -26.29 8.42 -9.07
C LYS A 230 -24.94 7.80 -8.67
N THR A 231 -23.93 8.64 -8.55
CA THR A 231 -22.62 8.20 -8.05
C THR A 231 -22.74 7.73 -6.61
N PRO A 232 -22.31 6.52 -6.27
CA PRO A 232 -22.30 6.03 -4.91
C PRO A 232 -21.43 6.90 -3.99
N SER A 233 -21.73 6.91 -2.70
CA SER A 233 -20.92 7.61 -1.69
C SER A 233 -19.56 6.95 -1.46
N GLY A 234 -19.41 5.68 -1.82
CA GLY A 234 -18.15 4.93 -1.76
C GLY A 234 -17.37 5.02 -3.08
N THR A 235 -16.08 4.71 -3.00
CA THR A 235 -15.21 4.65 -4.18
C THR A 235 -15.37 3.28 -4.82
N LEU A 236 -16.00 3.21 -5.99
CA LEU A 236 -16.04 1.97 -6.79
C LEU A 236 -14.70 1.79 -7.50
N SER A 237 -13.75 1.17 -6.80
CA SER A 237 -12.38 0.96 -7.29
C SER A 237 -12.24 -0.33 -8.09
N THR A 238 -11.14 -0.44 -8.85
CA THR A 238 -10.77 -1.69 -9.54
C THR A 238 -10.59 -2.85 -8.56
N ALA A 239 -10.16 -2.58 -7.31
CA ALA A 239 -10.04 -3.61 -6.28
C ALA A 239 -11.40 -4.23 -5.90
N GLU A 240 -12.45 -3.41 -5.82
CA GLU A 240 -13.82 -3.89 -5.56
C GLU A 240 -14.37 -4.67 -6.76
N ALA A 241 -14.06 -4.25 -7.99
CA ALA A 241 -14.43 -5.02 -9.19
C ALA A 241 -13.78 -6.41 -9.18
N ILE A 242 -12.49 -6.52 -8.78
CA ILE A 242 -11.80 -7.80 -8.58
C ILE A 242 -12.55 -8.65 -7.54
N SER A 243 -12.93 -8.05 -6.41
CA SER A 243 -13.64 -8.76 -5.35
C SER A 243 -15.00 -9.29 -5.81
N VAL A 244 -15.76 -8.51 -6.60
CA VAL A 244 -17.05 -8.96 -7.15
C VAL A 244 -16.87 -10.16 -8.07
N VAL A 245 -15.88 -10.13 -8.97
CA VAL A 245 -15.61 -11.26 -9.88
C VAL A 245 -15.15 -12.50 -9.10
N ASN A 246 -14.25 -12.35 -8.12
CA ASN A 246 -13.80 -13.46 -7.27
C ASN A 246 -14.94 -14.07 -6.46
N ASN A 247 -15.83 -13.24 -5.90
CA ASN A 247 -17.00 -13.74 -5.17
C ASN A 247 -17.96 -14.49 -6.09
N GLY A 248 -18.18 -13.98 -7.31
CA GLY A 248 -19.00 -14.68 -8.31
C GLY A 248 -18.44 -16.05 -8.65
N LEU A 249 -17.12 -16.17 -8.85
CA LEU A 249 -16.45 -17.45 -9.08
C LEU A 249 -16.58 -18.41 -7.90
N ALA A 250 -16.33 -17.91 -6.68
CA ALA A 250 -16.45 -18.73 -5.48
C ALA A 250 -17.89 -19.25 -5.30
N MET A 251 -18.89 -18.41 -5.55
CA MET A 251 -20.30 -18.83 -5.52
C MET A 251 -20.61 -19.86 -6.59
N ALA A 252 -20.13 -19.67 -7.81
CA ALA A 252 -20.30 -20.65 -8.89
C ALA A 252 -19.71 -22.01 -8.50
N CYS A 253 -18.51 -22.05 -7.95
CA CYS A 253 -17.89 -23.28 -7.46
C CYS A 253 -18.73 -23.95 -6.35
N LEU A 254 -19.25 -23.19 -5.38
CA LEU A 254 -20.02 -23.73 -4.26
C LEU A 254 -21.40 -24.24 -4.69
N LEU A 255 -22.06 -23.57 -5.66
CA LEU A 255 -23.43 -23.90 -6.05
C LEU A 255 -23.49 -24.98 -7.14
N TYR A 256 -22.51 -25.06 -8.02
CA TYR A 256 -22.53 -25.98 -9.17
C TYR A 256 -21.65 -27.23 -9.02
N THR A 257 -20.86 -27.35 -7.94
CA THR A 257 -20.09 -28.58 -7.63
C THR A 257 -20.81 -29.53 -6.66
N SER A 258 -21.99 -29.17 -6.17
CA SER A 258 -22.76 -30.00 -5.24
C SER A 258 -23.62 -31.08 -5.92
N ASP A 259 -23.71 -31.12 -7.25
CA ASP A 259 -24.52 -32.07 -8.01
C ASP A 259 -23.70 -33.08 -8.84
N ALA A 260 -22.46 -33.39 -8.43
CA ALA A 260 -21.63 -34.43 -9.03
C ALA A 260 -21.38 -35.58 -8.07
#